data_74f27cfbd098bb0bfa9943e4840ee997
#
_entry.id   74f27cfbd098bb0bfa9943e4840ee997
#
_cell.length_a   1.000
_cell.length_b   1.000
_cell.length_c   1.000
_cell.angle_alpha   90.00
_cell.angle_beta   90.00
_cell.angle_gamma   90.00
#
_symmetry.space_group_name_H-M   'P 1'
#
loop_
_entity.id
_entity.type
_entity.pdbx_description
1 polymer ?
#
loop_
_entity_poly.entity_id
_entity_poly.type
_entity_poly.pdbx_seq_one_letter_code
_entity_poly.pdbx_strand_id
1 'polypeptide(L)' 'IDMEKSSFDEEKIEQIKQNLRPILLDLLKATAKNAEIAAREMKEGYIFKYTYIDKNDEFLFSVKLTPDDYQ' A
#
# COMPACT_ATOMS: atom_id res chain seq x y z
N ILE A 1 -12.33 -6.80 -11.61
CA ILE A 1 -11.27 -7.04 -12.58
C ILE A 1 -10.52 -8.29 -12.22
N ASP A 2 -10.41 -9.20 -13.15
CA ASP A 2 -9.62 -10.40 -12.96
C ASP A 2 -8.14 -10.03 -13.08
N MET A 3 -7.46 -10.08 -11.95
CA MET A 3 -6.03 -9.79 -11.91
C MET A 3 -5.29 -11.11 -11.76
N GLU A 4 -4.53 -11.46 -12.77
CA GLU A 4 -3.70 -12.66 -12.74
C GLU A 4 -2.24 -12.25 -12.80
N LYS A 5 -1.40 -12.96 -12.04
CA LYS A 5 0.03 -12.66 -11.95
C LYS A 5 0.71 -12.67 -13.32
N SER A 6 0.30 -13.58 -14.19
CA SER A 6 0.85 -13.72 -15.53
C SER A 6 0.49 -12.55 -16.45
N SER A 7 -0.51 -11.73 -16.08
CA SER A 7 -0.95 -10.58 -16.86
C SER A 7 -0.13 -9.33 -16.57
N PHE A 8 0.77 -9.38 -15.59
CA PHE A 8 1.54 -8.22 -15.14
C PHE A 8 3.02 -8.42 -15.41
N ASP A 9 3.64 -7.44 -16.05
CA ASP A 9 5.10 -7.35 -16.12
C ASP A 9 5.59 -6.35 -15.06
N GLU A 10 6.90 -6.26 -14.89
CA GLU A 10 7.49 -5.40 -13.86
C GLU A 10 7.15 -3.93 -14.09
N GLU A 11 7.12 -3.51 -15.34
CA GLU A 11 6.83 -2.12 -15.68
C GLU A 11 5.41 -1.74 -15.30
N LYS A 12 4.45 -2.60 -15.60
CA LYS A 12 3.05 -2.38 -15.22
C LYS A 12 2.88 -2.36 -13.71
N ILE A 13 3.54 -3.27 -13.01
CA ILE A 13 3.49 -3.34 -11.55
C ILE A 13 4.03 -2.04 -10.95
N GLU A 14 5.14 -1.52 -11.46
CA GLU A 14 5.70 -0.27 -10.98
C GLU A 14 4.75 0.91 -11.19
N GLN A 15 4.10 0.96 -12.35
CA GLN A 15 3.11 2.01 -12.61
C GLN A 15 1.93 1.93 -11.65
N ILE A 16 1.44 0.71 -11.39
CA ILE A 16 0.36 0.50 -10.45
C ILE A 16 0.76 0.95 -9.05
N LYS A 17 1.95 0.57 -8.60
CA LYS A 17 2.47 0.98 -7.29
C LYS A 17 2.53 2.49 -7.16
N GLN A 18 3.05 3.18 -8.18
CA GLN A 18 3.17 4.62 -8.17
C GLN A 18 1.80 5.29 -8.11
N ASN A 19 0.82 4.74 -8.83
CA ASN A 19 -0.55 5.28 -8.83
C ASN A 19 -1.26 5.01 -7.51
N LEU A 20 -0.98 3.88 -6.87
CA LEU A 20 -1.60 3.50 -5.61
C LEU A 20 -1.01 4.24 -4.42
N ARG A 21 0.26 4.60 -4.47
CA ARG A 21 0.95 5.21 -3.34
C ARG A 21 0.21 6.41 -2.75
N PRO A 22 -0.19 7.42 -3.55
CA PRO A 22 -0.93 8.56 -2.98
C PRO A 22 -2.30 8.16 -2.46
N ILE A 23 -2.97 7.19 -3.10
CA ILE A 23 -4.27 6.71 -2.66
C ILE A 23 -4.14 6.03 -1.30
N LEU A 24 -3.16 5.16 -1.13
CA LEU A 24 -2.90 4.47 0.12
C LEU A 24 -2.46 5.44 1.23
N LEU A 25 -1.71 6.45 0.86
CA LEU A 25 -1.29 7.47 1.81
C LEU A 25 -2.50 8.25 2.35
N ASP A 26 -3.42 8.63 1.48
CA ASP A 26 -4.65 9.29 1.90
C ASP A 26 -5.50 8.40 2.78
N LEU A 27 -5.58 7.11 2.45
CA LEU A 27 -6.30 6.13 3.25
C LEU A 27 -5.67 5.99 4.64
N LEU A 28 -4.35 5.91 4.71
CA LEU A 28 -3.64 5.81 5.98
C LEU A 28 -3.89 7.03 6.85
N LYS A 29 -3.81 8.22 6.28
CA LYS A 29 -4.07 9.46 7.00
C LYS A 29 -5.50 9.54 7.50
N ALA A 30 -6.46 9.10 6.70
CA ALA A 30 -7.87 9.06 7.10
C ALA A 30 -8.07 8.06 8.24
N THR A 31 -7.43 6.91 8.18
CA THR A 31 -7.47 5.91 9.24
C THR A 31 -6.90 6.47 10.54
N ALA A 32 -5.79 7.19 10.46
CA ALA A 32 -5.14 7.78 11.63
C ALA A 32 -6.02 8.83 12.32
N LYS A 33 -6.87 9.53 11.57
CA LYS A 33 -7.80 10.48 12.17
C LYS A 33 -8.83 9.79 13.05
N ASN A 34 -9.19 8.55 12.73
CA ASN A 34 -10.28 7.84 13.38
C ASN A 34 -9.80 6.73 14.33
N ALA A 35 -8.50 6.45 14.36
CA ALA A 35 -7.94 5.37 15.17
C ALA A 35 -6.67 5.84 15.86
N GLU A 36 -6.69 5.89 17.18
CA GLU A 36 -5.54 6.29 17.99
C GLU A 36 -4.33 5.40 17.76
N ILE A 37 -4.56 4.10 17.57
CA ILE A 37 -3.49 3.14 17.39
C ILE A 37 -2.71 3.47 16.10
N ALA A 38 -3.42 3.72 15.01
CA ALA A 38 -2.80 4.08 13.74
C ALA A 38 -2.04 5.39 13.83
N ALA A 39 -2.64 6.39 14.51
CA ALA A 39 -1.98 7.68 14.70
C ALA A 39 -0.70 7.55 15.49
N ARG A 40 -0.71 6.70 16.53
CA ARG A 40 0.47 6.43 17.34
C ARG A 40 1.56 5.74 16.53
N GLU A 41 1.18 4.74 15.72
CA GLU A 41 2.13 4.03 14.88
C GLU A 41 2.80 4.95 13.87
N MET A 42 2.04 5.86 13.26
CA MET A 42 2.61 6.86 12.37
C MET A 42 3.58 7.77 13.09
N LYS A 43 3.25 8.19 14.29
CA LYS A 43 4.09 9.07 15.10
C LYS A 43 5.40 8.38 15.50
N GLU A 44 5.34 7.06 15.72
CA GLU A 44 6.50 6.26 16.09
C GLU A 44 7.35 5.85 14.88
N GLY A 45 6.90 6.16 13.67
CA GLY A 45 7.68 5.90 12.47
C GLY A 45 7.56 4.49 11.93
N TYR A 46 6.42 3.85 12.12
CA TYR A 46 6.21 2.50 11.60
C TYR A 46 6.14 2.48 10.08
N ILE A 47 6.55 1.37 9.51
CA ILE A 47 6.43 1.13 8.08
C ILE A 47 5.14 0.35 7.84
N PHE A 48 4.27 0.89 6.99
CA PHE A 48 3.01 0.25 6.64
C PHE A 48 3.16 -0.46 5.31
N LYS A 49 2.87 -1.74 5.30
CA LYS A 49 3.00 -2.56 4.09
C LYS A 49 1.63 -3.04 3.63
N TYR A 50 1.28 -2.70 2.41
CA TYR A 50 0.03 -3.17 1.77
C TYR A 50 0.40 -4.23 0.75
N THR A 51 -0.11 -5.44 0.96
CA THR A 51 0.18 -6.58 0.09
C THR A 51 -1.04 -6.89 -0.77
N TYR A 52 -0.82 -7.04 -2.06
CA TYR A 52 -1.86 -7.37 -3.01
C TYR A 52 -1.64 -8.78 -3.54
N ILE A 53 -2.73 -9.53 -3.60
CA ILE A 53 -2.72 -10.91 -4.07
C ILE A 53 -3.71 -11.04 -5.23
N ASP A 54 -3.52 -12.09 -6.05
CA ASP A 54 -4.46 -12.37 -7.13
C ASP A 54 -5.62 -13.22 -6.63
N LYS A 55 -6.51 -13.61 -7.55
CA LYS A 55 -7.68 -14.41 -7.21
C LYS A 55 -7.35 -15.82 -6.71
N ASN A 56 -6.12 -16.27 -6.90
CA ASN A 56 -5.64 -17.58 -6.45
C ASN A 56 -4.79 -17.48 -5.17
N ASP A 57 -4.85 -16.33 -4.48
CA ASP A 57 -4.07 -16.05 -3.28
C ASP A 57 -2.56 -16.03 -3.53
N GLU A 58 -2.14 -15.79 -4.78
CA GLU A 58 -0.72 -15.64 -5.10
C GLU A 58 -0.30 -14.18 -4.95
N PHE A 59 0.89 -13.99 -4.40
CA PHE A 59 1.46 -12.66 -4.22
C PHE A 59 1.66 -11.97 -5.57
N LEU A 60 1.13 -10.74 -5.70
CA LEU A 60 1.36 -9.90 -6.87
C LEU A 60 2.47 -8.87 -6.60
N PHE A 61 2.23 -8.00 -5.63
CA PHE A 61 3.19 -6.98 -5.24
C PHE A 61 2.82 -6.41 -3.88
N SER A 62 3.70 -5.63 -3.31
CA SER A 62 3.41 -4.90 -2.08
C SER A 62 3.84 -3.44 -2.22
N VAL A 63 3.15 -2.57 -1.49
CA VAL A 63 3.48 -1.15 -1.41
C VAL A 63 3.82 -0.83 0.05
N LYS A 64 4.97 -0.22 0.28
CA LYS A 64 5.38 0.19 1.62
C LYS A 64 5.26 1.69 1.75
N LEU A 65 4.68 2.13 2.86
CA LEU A 65 4.63 3.54 3.23
C LEU A 65 5.55 3.72 4.43
N THR A 66 6.58 4.52 4.24
CA THR A 66 7.60 4.79 5.27
C THR A 66 7.32 6.15 5.91
N PRO A 67 8.00 6.48 7.03
CA PRO A 67 7.86 7.81 7.62
C PRO A 67 8.13 8.95 6.62
N ASP A 68 9.05 8.75 5.69
CA ASP A 68 9.34 9.75 4.66
C ASP A 68 8.15 9.99 3.73
N ASP A 69 7.26 9.00 3.60
CA ASP A 69 6.08 9.11 2.73
C ASP A 69 4.92 9.84 3.41
N TYR A 70 4.72 9.63 4.71
CA TYR A 70 3.54 10.15 5.40
C TYR A 70 3.81 11.28 6.40
N GLN A 71 5.07 11.61 6.63
CA GLN A 71 5.44 12.74 7.48
C GLN A 71 5.77 13.99 6.69
#